data_e1b0e7dc072573856e9d82a4300992ad
#
_entry.id   e1b0e7dc072573856e9d82a4300992ad
#
_cell.length_a   1.000
_cell.length_b   1.000
_cell.length_c   1.000
_cell.angle_alpha   90.00
_cell.angle_beta   90.00
_cell.angle_gamma   90.00
#
_symmetry.space_group_name_H-M   'P 1'
#
loop_
_entity.id
_entity.type
_entity.pdbx_description
1 polymer ?
#
loop_
_entity_poly.entity_id
_entity_poly.type
_entity_poly.pdbx_seq_one_letter_code
_entity_poly.pdbx_strand_id
1 'polypeptide(L)'
;ISKHVHELTNAMGIDFCEVASGYLTELRTRGVEIDIHRALPQDIADRLAGDGFYRLCTPTELGGIGAPPRLLAEVCEILAMGNGSTAWCVFIGATSQYMFPAASSQLLQQLLDNPNLITSGVFAYSGTATQLALDTSPTWKINGRWDWGSGCRNAEWISGGVILCDPEGAPIRDRHDRPTEARAFFRPDEINIVDNWHTSGLRGSGSNSYTAQDVELEDYRVATVEALRSSPLADLPIYRFPRFGYLALPIGAIALGMARASIDEALVVATSKTPTGSGRTLAARPAFHREIAVADASLRAARSVFYADIQHAWDE
;
A
#
# COMPACT_ATOMS: atom_id res chain seq x y z
N ILE A 1 -22.13 12.84 5.88
CA ILE A 1 -20.94 12.42 6.63
C ILE A 1 -21.39 12.40 8.07
N SER A 2 -21.84 11.22 8.57
CA SER A 2 -22.68 11.13 9.76
C SER A 2 -22.09 10.11 10.73
N LYS A 3 -22.43 10.22 11.95
CA LYS A 3 -22.31 9.45 13.20
C LYS A 3 -21.45 8.15 13.24
N HIS A 4 -21.25 7.43 12.13
CA HIS A 4 -20.41 6.21 12.05
C HIS A 4 -18.90 6.50 11.97
N VAL A 5 -18.49 7.71 11.58
CA VAL A 5 -17.05 8.09 11.55
C VAL A 5 -16.46 8.21 12.97
N HIS A 6 -17.31 8.51 13.97
CA HIS A 6 -16.87 8.60 15.38
C HIS A 6 -16.60 7.24 16.05
N GLU A 7 -17.03 6.13 15.47
CA GLU A 7 -16.76 4.79 16.01
C GLU A 7 -15.40 4.21 15.55
N LEU A 8 -14.73 4.87 14.60
CA LEU A 8 -13.42 4.47 14.07
C LEU A 8 -12.24 5.19 14.74
N THR A 9 -12.47 5.91 15.83
CA THR A 9 -11.39 6.37 16.69
C THR A 9 -10.68 5.15 17.25
N ASN A 10 -9.40 4.99 16.87
CA ASN A 10 -8.59 3.89 17.42
C ASN A 10 -8.38 4.08 18.93
N ALA A 11 -7.75 3.12 19.59
CA ALA A 11 -7.42 3.18 21.02
C ALA A 11 -6.56 4.41 21.42
N MET A 12 -6.00 5.15 20.45
CA MET A 12 -5.22 6.38 20.64
C MET A 12 -6.04 7.66 20.44
N GLY A 13 -7.32 7.59 20.10
CA GLY A 13 -8.20 8.75 19.91
C GLY A 13 -7.92 9.58 18.65
N ILE A 14 -7.20 9.04 17.65
CA ILE A 14 -6.83 9.74 16.40
C ILE A 14 -7.86 9.43 15.33
N ASP A 15 -8.44 10.47 14.70
CA ASP A 15 -9.24 10.33 13.48
C ASP A 15 -8.31 10.38 12.25
N PHE A 16 -7.93 9.20 11.74
CA PHE A 16 -7.06 9.09 10.56
C PHE A 16 -7.68 9.69 9.29
N CYS A 17 -8.99 9.73 9.17
CA CYS A 17 -9.67 10.37 8.04
C CYS A 17 -9.55 11.90 8.11
N GLU A 18 -9.64 12.48 9.31
CA GLU A 18 -9.41 13.92 9.52
C GLU A 18 -7.95 14.27 9.22
N VAL A 19 -6.99 13.50 9.77
CA VAL A 19 -5.56 13.70 9.50
C VAL A 19 -5.27 13.59 7.99
N ALA A 20 -5.79 12.58 7.30
CA ALA A 20 -5.62 12.42 5.85
C ALA A 20 -6.20 13.61 5.07
N SER A 21 -7.35 14.15 5.52
CA SER A 21 -7.97 15.33 4.91
C SER A 21 -7.10 16.58 5.02
N GLY A 22 -6.30 16.68 6.07
CA GLY A 22 -5.34 17.78 6.27
C GLY A 22 -4.25 17.86 5.20
N TYR A 23 -3.94 16.74 4.53
CA TYR A 23 -2.93 16.68 3.45
C TYR A 23 -3.44 17.14 2.08
N LEU A 24 -4.75 17.19 1.83
CA LEU A 24 -5.33 17.36 0.49
C LEU A 24 -4.79 18.57 -0.27
N THR A 25 -4.76 19.74 0.37
CA THR A 25 -4.32 20.99 -0.28
C THR A 25 -2.85 20.92 -0.69
N GLU A 26 -2.00 20.44 0.20
CA GLU A 26 -0.58 20.30 -0.07
C GLU A 26 -0.30 19.28 -1.17
N LEU A 27 -0.92 18.11 -1.10
CA LEU A 27 -0.73 17.05 -2.10
C LEU A 27 -1.15 17.49 -3.50
N ARG A 28 -2.23 18.26 -3.62
CA ARG A 28 -2.63 18.88 -4.90
C ARG A 28 -1.62 19.89 -5.39
N THR A 29 -1.15 20.77 -4.51
CA THR A 29 -0.18 21.82 -4.85
C THR A 29 1.16 21.23 -5.30
N ARG A 30 1.62 20.17 -4.61
CA ARG A 30 2.90 19.51 -4.90
C ARG A 30 2.78 18.36 -5.91
N GLY A 31 1.61 18.15 -6.53
CA GLY A 31 1.38 17.05 -7.46
C GLY A 31 2.37 17.02 -8.64
N VAL A 32 2.72 18.18 -9.21
CA VAL A 32 3.71 18.30 -10.29
C VAL A 32 5.11 17.91 -9.81
N GLU A 33 5.51 18.31 -8.62
CA GLU A 33 6.78 17.93 -8.00
C GLU A 33 6.86 16.41 -7.83
N ILE A 34 5.82 15.80 -7.25
CA ILE A 34 5.71 14.35 -7.05
C ILE A 34 5.85 13.60 -8.37
N ASP A 35 5.20 14.08 -9.43
CA ASP A 35 5.25 13.46 -10.75
C ASP A 35 6.63 13.58 -11.43
N ILE A 36 7.30 14.73 -11.29
CA ILE A 36 8.64 14.96 -11.85
C ILE A 36 9.66 14.06 -11.17
N HIS A 37 9.62 13.97 -9.84
CA HIS A 37 10.56 13.15 -9.06
C HIS A 37 10.31 11.66 -9.22
N ARG A 38 9.11 11.25 -9.65
CA ARG A 38 8.68 9.85 -9.73
C ARG A 38 8.91 9.11 -8.40
N ALA A 39 8.70 9.81 -7.31
CA ALA A 39 8.76 9.34 -5.93
C ALA A 39 8.07 10.37 -5.04
N LEU A 40 7.67 10.00 -3.84
CA LEU A 40 7.25 10.99 -2.86
C LEU A 40 8.46 11.82 -2.42
N PRO A 41 8.33 13.16 -2.30
CA PRO A 41 9.29 13.96 -1.56
C PRO A 41 9.45 13.40 -0.15
N GLN A 42 10.69 13.30 0.32
CA GLN A 42 10.99 12.63 1.59
C GLN A 42 10.27 13.28 2.78
N ASP A 43 10.13 14.60 2.77
CA ASP A 43 9.41 15.34 3.81
C ASP A 43 7.92 14.97 3.90
N ILE A 44 7.28 14.67 2.76
CA ILE A 44 5.89 14.15 2.74
C ILE A 44 5.86 12.72 3.28
N ALA A 45 6.78 11.86 2.82
CA ALA A 45 6.84 10.48 3.27
C ALA A 45 7.08 10.38 4.78
N ASP A 46 8.00 11.17 5.32
CA ASP A 46 8.34 11.20 6.76
C ASP A 46 7.15 11.67 7.61
N ARG A 47 6.41 12.69 7.17
CA ARG A 47 5.23 13.15 7.89
C ARG A 47 4.10 12.12 7.88
N LEU A 48 3.86 11.49 6.72
CA LEU A 48 2.87 10.40 6.64
C LEU A 48 3.26 9.23 7.54
N ALA A 49 4.56 8.95 7.68
CA ALA A 49 5.06 7.94 8.61
C ALA A 49 4.86 8.37 10.06
N GLY A 50 5.19 9.62 10.40
CA GLY A 50 4.98 10.20 11.72
C GLY A 50 3.53 10.16 12.18
N ASP A 51 2.59 10.44 11.26
CA ASP A 51 1.15 10.38 11.50
C ASP A 51 0.61 8.93 11.54
N GLY A 52 1.45 7.92 11.30
CA GLY A 52 1.12 6.51 11.47
C GLY A 52 0.47 5.84 10.26
N PHE A 53 0.38 6.49 9.11
CA PHE A 53 -0.30 5.92 7.93
C PHE A 53 0.34 4.62 7.44
N TYR A 54 1.66 4.46 7.58
CA TYR A 54 2.33 3.21 7.20
C TYR A 54 2.09 2.07 8.20
N ARG A 55 1.58 2.36 9.42
CA ARG A 55 1.27 1.36 10.46
C ARG A 55 -0.20 0.94 10.48
N LEU A 56 -1.01 1.38 9.53
CA LEU A 56 -2.45 1.04 9.49
C LEU A 56 -2.70 -0.47 9.52
N CYS A 57 -1.91 -1.27 8.81
CA CYS A 57 -2.08 -2.72 8.74
C CYS A 57 -1.26 -3.49 9.79
N THR A 58 -0.45 -2.83 10.60
CA THR A 58 0.29 -3.45 11.69
C THR A 58 -0.66 -3.65 12.88
N PRO A 59 -0.68 -4.84 13.52
CA PRO A 59 -1.48 -5.08 14.71
C PRO A 59 -1.14 -4.13 15.87
N THR A 60 -2.13 -3.86 16.71
CA THR A 60 -1.95 -3.04 17.92
C THR A 60 -0.95 -3.66 18.90
N GLU A 61 -0.87 -4.98 18.95
CA GLU A 61 0.08 -5.76 19.75
C GLU A 61 1.53 -5.53 19.32
N LEU A 62 1.74 -5.04 18.10
CA LEU A 62 3.05 -4.67 17.54
C LEU A 62 3.21 -3.14 17.42
N GLY A 63 2.40 -2.36 18.13
CA GLY A 63 2.48 -0.90 18.13
C GLY A 63 1.87 -0.24 16.87
N GLY A 64 1.08 -0.98 16.09
CA GLY A 64 0.37 -0.48 14.93
C GLY A 64 -1.06 -0.04 15.24
N ILE A 65 -1.85 0.10 14.20
CA ILE A 65 -3.25 0.57 14.26
C ILE A 65 -4.24 -0.60 14.20
N GLY A 66 -3.87 -1.70 13.51
CA GLY A 66 -4.78 -2.83 13.28
C GLY A 66 -6.06 -2.39 12.57
N ALA A 67 -5.94 -1.50 11.60
CA ALA A 67 -7.07 -0.84 10.96
C ALA A 67 -8.04 -1.86 10.33
N PRO A 68 -9.36 -1.75 10.59
CA PRO A 68 -10.32 -2.53 9.83
C PRO A 68 -10.27 -2.15 8.35
N PRO A 69 -10.69 -3.04 7.43
CA PRO A 69 -10.59 -2.82 5.98
C PRO A 69 -11.21 -1.50 5.53
N ARG A 70 -12.31 -1.11 6.17
CA ARG A 70 -13.01 0.13 5.88
C ARG A 70 -12.14 1.36 6.17
N LEU A 71 -11.48 1.41 7.33
CA LEU A 71 -10.62 2.55 7.68
C LEU A 71 -9.45 2.68 6.72
N LEU A 72 -8.78 1.56 6.40
CA LEU A 72 -7.71 1.55 5.41
C LEU A 72 -8.18 2.09 4.05
N ALA A 73 -9.35 1.66 3.59
CA ALA A 73 -9.93 2.11 2.33
C ALA A 73 -10.28 3.61 2.37
N GLU A 74 -10.93 4.10 3.44
CA GLU A 74 -11.31 5.52 3.58
C GLU A 74 -10.10 6.44 3.60
N VAL A 75 -9.03 6.08 4.33
CA VAL A 75 -7.77 6.83 4.32
C VAL A 75 -7.16 6.89 2.91
N CYS A 76 -7.10 5.75 2.22
CA CYS A 76 -6.59 5.69 0.85
C CYS A 76 -7.44 6.51 -0.13
N GLU A 77 -8.77 6.47 -0.02
CA GLU A 77 -9.68 7.30 -0.83
C GLU A 77 -9.42 8.78 -0.61
N ILE A 78 -9.33 9.21 0.66
CA ILE A 78 -9.10 10.62 0.99
C ILE A 78 -7.75 11.09 0.46
N LEU A 79 -6.66 10.39 0.76
CA LEU A 79 -5.34 10.75 0.23
C LEU A 79 -5.33 10.83 -1.30
N ALA A 80 -6.04 9.91 -1.98
CA ALA A 80 -6.13 9.89 -3.44
C ALA A 80 -6.88 11.10 -4.02
N MET A 81 -7.77 11.72 -3.27
CA MET A 81 -8.38 13.00 -3.66
C MET A 81 -7.37 14.15 -3.71
N GLY A 82 -6.28 14.04 -2.95
CA GLY A 82 -5.15 14.96 -3.01
C GLY A 82 -4.15 14.57 -4.08
N ASN A 83 -3.65 13.32 -4.02
CA ASN A 83 -2.69 12.75 -4.97
C ASN A 83 -2.74 11.21 -4.97
N GLY A 84 -3.08 10.62 -6.10
CA GLY A 84 -3.20 9.17 -6.24
C GLY A 84 -1.90 8.41 -6.00
N SER A 85 -0.73 8.98 -6.35
CA SER A 85 0.57 8.37 -6.10
C SER A 85 0.89 8.28 -4.61
N THR A 86 0.55 9.32 -3.86
CA THR A 86 0.72 9.35 -2.39
C THR A 86 -0.13 8.28 -1.73
N ALA A 87 -1.42 8.22 -2.08
CA ALA A 87 -2.32 7.19 -1.57
C ALA A 87 -1.81 5.78 -1.88
N TRP A 88 -1.26 5.58 -3.08
CA TRP A 88 -0.69 4.30 -3.51
C TRP A 88 0.55 3.92 -2.70
N CYS A 89 1.46 4.86 -2.42
CA CYS A 89 2.63 4.60 -1.57
C CYS A 89 2.22 4.24 -0.14
N VAL A 90 1.26 4.96 0.45
CA VAL A 90 0.71 4.64 1.77
C VAL A 90 0.08 3.25 1.78
N PHE A 91 -0.75 2.93 0.78
CA PHE A 91 -1.36 1.62 0.63
C PHE A 91 -0.31 0.50 0.61
N ILE A 92 0.67 0.58 -0.29
CA ILE A 92 1.68 -0.47 -0.43
C ILE A 92 2.56 -0.56 0.82
N GLY A 93 2.97 0.57 1.41
CA GLY A 93 3.77 0.58 2.62
C GLY A 93 3.02 -0.04 3.81
N ALA A 94 1.77 0.37 4.05
CA ALA A 94 0.95 -0.17 5.13
C ALA A 94 0.70 -1.68 4.95
N THR A 95 0.31 -2.11 3.75
CA THR A 95 0.04 -3.53 3.48
C THR A 95 1.30 -4.40 3.50
N SER A 96 2.49 -3.83 3.24
CA SER A 96 3.75 -4.55 3.39
C SER A 96 4.02 -4.97 4.83
N GLN A 97 3.50 -4.23 5.81
CA GLN A 97 3.60 -4.56 7.24
C GLN A 97 2.59 -5.63 7.71
N TYR A 98 1.62 -5.99 6.87
CA TYR A 98 0.67 -7.07 7.17
C TYR A 98 1.34 -8.40 7.50
N MET A 99 2.55 -8.64 7.00
CA MET A 99 3.31 -9.88 7.25
C MET A 99 4.20 -9.83 8.50
N PHE A 100 4.23 -8.75 9.27
CA PHE A 100 5.08 -8.63 10.45
C PHE A 100 4.90 -9.73 11.50
N PRO A 101 3.68 -10.24 11.78
CA PRO A 101 3.53 -11.38 12.70
C PRO A 101 4.17 -12.70 12.24
N ALA A 102 4.57 -12.79 10.97
CA ALA A 102 5.35 -13.92 10.45
C ALA A 102 6.87 -13.77 10.67
N ALA A 103 7.34 -12.56 11.00
CA ALA A 103 8.75 -12.28 11.21
C ALA A 103 9.27 -12.96 12.48
N SER A 104 10.53 -13.39 12.44
CA SER A 104 11.21 -13.85 13.65
C SER A 104 11.29 -12.72 14.68
N SER A 105 11.50 -13.05 15.96
CA SER A 105 11.63 -12.05 17.02
C SER A 105 12.80 -11.09 16.74
N GLN A 106 13.89 -11.57 16.15
CA GLN A 106 15.05 -10.76 15.80
C GLN A 106 14.73 -9.77 14.66
N LEU A 107 14.07 -10.23 13.60
CA LEU A 107 13.64 -9.33 12.51
C LEU A 107 12.60 -8.33 13.01
N LEU A 108 11.62 -8.80 13.78
CA LEU A 108 10.55 -7.96 14.30
C LEU A 108 11.10 -6.83 15.17
N GLN A 109 12.09 -7.11 16.01
CA GLN A 109 12.77 -6.09 16.81
C GLN A 109 13.38 -4.99 15.91
N GLN A 110 14.07 -5.38 14.82
CA GLN A 110 14.65 -4.42 13.88
C GLN A 110 13.61 -3.61 13.10
N LEU A 111 12.48 -4.24 12.75
CA LEU A 111 11.37 -3.58 12.04
C LEU A 111 10.63 -2.59 12.94
N LEU A 112 10.50 -2.87 14.22
CA LEU A 112 9.76 -2.05 15.19
C LEU A 112 10.64 -1.02 15.93
N ASP A 113 11.95 -1.04 15.73
CA ASP A 113 12.89 -0.08 16.35
C ASP A 113 12.60 1.36 15.89
N ASN A 114 12.19 1.53 14.64
CA ASN A 114 11.72 2.82 14.11
C ASN A 114 10.18 2.85 14.09
N PRO A 115 9.51 3.63 14.98
CA PRO A 115 8.06 3.75 14.99
C PRO A 115 7.51 4.42 13.71
N ASN A 116 8.34 5.13 12.96
CA ASN A 116 7.99 5.80 11.71
C ASN A 116 8.48 5.02 10.49
N LEU A 117 8.67 3.72 10.63
CA LEU A 117 9.18 2.86 9.58
C LEU A 117 8.34 2.94 8.30
N ILE A 118 9.01 3.25 7.19
CA ILE A 118 8.46 3.15 5.84
C ILE A 118 8.90 1.83 5.24
N THR A 119 7.95 1.03 4.80
CA THR A 119 8.20 -0.24 4.13
C THR A 119 7.67 -0.23 2.69
N SER A 120 8.24 -1.08 1.86
CA SER A 120 7.72 -1.41 0.54
C SER A 120 7.83 -2.91 0.30
N GLY A 121 7.08 -3.44 -0.63
CA GLY A 121 7.21 -4.85 -0.97
C GLY A 121 6.32 -5.29 -2.11
N VAL A 122 6.74 -6.39 -2.73
CA VAL A 122 5.99 -7.07 -3.79
C VAL A 122 5.62 -8.47 -3.30
N PHE A 123 4.32 -8.78 -3.32
CA PHE A 123 3.80 -10.06 -2.82
C PHE A 123 4.04 -11.23 -3.79
N ALA A 124 4.27 -10.95 -5.09
CA ALA A 124 4.53 -11.99 -6.08
C ALA A 124 5.79 -12.78 -5.74
N TYR A 125 5.70 -14.11 -5.78
CA TYR A 125 6.82 -15.02 -5.51
C TYR A 125 7.70 -15.15 -6.76
N SER A 126 8.33 -14.04 -7.15
CA SER A 126 9.16 -13.93 -8.35
C SER A 126 10.65 -14.20 -8.09
N GLY A 127 11.02 -14.49 -6.86
CA GLY A 127 12.38 -14.83 -6.46
C GLY A 127 12.50 -16.24 -5.89
N THR A 128 13.76 -16.65 -5.67
CA THR A 128 14.13 -17.86 -4.96
C THR A 128 15.00 -17.52 -3.76
N ALA A 129 14.85 -18.31 -2.69
CA ALA A 129 15.75 -18.33 -1.55
C ALA A 129 16.35 -19.73 -1.46
N THR A 130 17.59 -19.88 -1.94
CA THR A 130 18.30 -21.17 -1.94
C THR A 130 19.12 -21.31 -0.66
N GLN A 131 18.94 -22.36 0.08
CA GLN A 131 19.68 -22.65 1.31
C GLN A 131 21.16 -22.88 1.00
N LEU A 132 22.08 -22.16 1.66
CA LEU A 132 23.52 -22.26 1.41
C LEU A 132 24.19 -23.37 2.20
N ALA A 133 23.69 -23.66 3.41
CA ALA A 133 24.22 -24.73 4.25
C ALA A 133 23.13 -25.32 5.14
N LEU A 134 23.27 -26.60 5.47
CA LEU A 134 22.39 -27.31 6.41
C LEU A 134 22.85 -27.09 7.86
N ASP A 135 23.31 -25.90 8.20
CA ASP A 135 23.79 -25.53 9.53
C ASP A 135 22.61 -25.17 10.47
N THR A 136 22.96 -25.05 11.76
CA THR A 136 22.00 -24.70 12.83
C THR A 136 21.37 -23.30 12.66
N SER A 137 21.94 -22.46 11.79
CA SER A 137 21.42 -21.16 11.39
C SER A 137 21.54 -21.03 9.87
N PRO A 138 20.54 -21.46 9.11
CA PRO A 138 20.62 -21.43 7.66
C PRO A 138 20.80 -20.00 7.14
N THR A 139 21.63 -19.86 6.11
CA THR A 139 21.77 -18.64 5.30
C THR A 139 21.14 -18.93 3.95
N TRP A 140 20.42 -17.94 3.44
CA TRP A 140 19.70 -18.02 2.19
C TRP A 140 20.36 -17.16 1.13
N LYS A 141 20.62 -17.72 -0.03
CA LYS A 141 21.01 -16.97 -1.22
C LYS A 141 19.78 -16.57 -2.00
N ILE A 142 19.54 -15.28 -2.08
CA ILE A 142 18.35 -14.72 -2.72
C ILE A 142 18.66 -14.27 -4.13
N ASN A 143 17.86 -14.76 -5.07
CA ASN A 143 17.84 -14.31 -6.45
C ASN A 143 16.42 -13.98 -6.85
N GLY A 144 16.21 -12.83 -7.50
CA GLY A 144 14.88 -12.46 -7.95
C GLY A 144 14.79 -11.09 -8.59
N ARG A 145 13.66 -10.87 -9.26
CA ARG A 145 13.24 -9.58 -9.77
C ARG A 145 11.76 -9.39 -9.41
N TRP A 146 11.51 -8.27 -8.77
CA TRP A 146 10.15 -7.88 -8.38
C TRP A 146 9.79 -6.59 -9.09
N ASP A 147 8.75 -6.66 -9.91
CA ASP A 147 8.22 -5.51 -10.62
C ASP A 147 7.16 -4.81 -9.76
N TRP A 148 6.98 -3.50 -9.99
CA TRP A 148 6.00 -2.65 -9.30
C TRP A 148 6.26 -2.46 -7.80
N GLY A 149 7.50 -2.27 -7.41
CA GLY A 149 7.90 -1.94 -6.04
C GLY A 149 7.56 -0.49 -5.66
N SER A 150 6.28 -0.19 -5.50
CA SER A 150 5.79 1.15 -5.19
C SER A 150 6.34 1.66 -3.86
N GLY A 151 6.81 2.92 -3.86
CA GLY A 151 7.39 3.54 -2.67
C GLY A 151 8.78 3.00 -2.27
N CYS A 152 9.41 2.14 -3.07
CA CYS A 152 10.70 1.54 -2.73
C CYS A 152 11.83 2.57 -2.53
N ARG A 153 11.74 3.76 -3.13
CA ARG A 153 12.74 4.82 -2.96
C ARG A 153 12.68 5.52 -1.59
N ASN A 154 11.55 5.43 -0.90
CA ASN A 154 11.38 6.02 0.44
C ASN A 154 11.46 4.96 1.55
N ALA A 155 11.50 3.67 1.20
CA ALA A 155 11.44 2.59 2.16
C ALA A 155 12.79 2.30 2.82
N GLU A 156 12.76 2.04 4.13
CA GLU A 156 13.91 1.58 4.92
C GLU A 156 14.05 0.05 4.91
N TRP A 157 12.93 -0.64 4.67
CA TRP A 157 12.88 -2.08 4.45
C TRP A 157 12.02 -2.40 3.23
N ILE A 158 12.56 -3.24 2.37
CA ILE A 158 11.89 -3.69 1.15
C ILE A 158 11.77 -5.21 1.21
N SER A 159 10.60 -5.75 0.85
CA SER A 159 10.41 -7.19 0.90
C SER A 159 9.96 -7.75 -0.45
N GLY A 160 10.48 -8.92 -0.79
CA GLY A 160 10.13 -9.65 -2.01
C GLY A 160 9.62 -11.05 -1.72
N GLY A 161 8.59 -11.49 -2.44
CA GLY A 161 8.12 -12.88 -2.37
C GLY A 161 9.13 -13.84 -2.99
N VAL A 162 9.45 -14.93 -2.29
CA VAL A 162 10.40 -15.96 -2.73
C VAL A 162 9.83 -17.35 -2.53
N ILE A 163 10.31 -18.31 -3.33
CA ILE A 163 10.16 -19.73 -3.09
C ILE A 163 11.42 -20.25 -2.40
N LEU A 164 11.24 -20.99 -1.29
CA LEU A 164 12.36 -21.63 -0.61
C LEU A 164 12.84 -22.82 -1.43
N CYS A 165 14.16 -22.91 -1.61
CA CYS A 165 14.82 -23.99 -2.34
C CYS A 165 15.90 -24.65 -1.47
N ASP A 166 16.11 -25.95 -1.67
CA ASP A 166 17.22 -26.70 -1.08
C ASP A 166 18.57 -26.28 -1.70
N PRO A 167 19.72 -26.79 -1.18
CA PRO A 167 21.03 -26.44 -1.73
C PRO A 167 21.21 -26.80 -3.20
N GLU A 168 20.48 -27.76 -3.71
CA GLU A 168 20.47 -28.22 -5.10
C GLU A 168 19.60 -27.33 -5.98
N GLY A 169 18.81 -26.39 -5.39
CA GLY A 169 17.94 -25.46 -6.07
C GLY A 169 16.52 -25.99 -6.34
N ALA A 170 16.16 -27.16 -5.81
CA ALA A 170 14.82 -27.69 -5.91
C ALA A 170 13.89 -27.02 -4.88
N PRO A 171 12.62 -26.71 -5.23
CA PRO A 171 11.67 -26.09 -4.29
C PRO A 171 11.40 -26.99 -3.08
N ILE A 172 11.61 -26.45 -1.88
CA ILE A 172 11.19 -27.07 -0.62
C ILE A 172 9.65 -27.07 -0.60
N ARG A 173 9.04 -28.22 -0.30
CA ARG A 173 7.59 -28.39 -0.35
C ARG A 173 6.98 -28.44 1.05
N ASP A 174 5.78 -27.86 1.15
CA ASP A 174 4.97 -27.91 2.36
C ASP A 174 4.29 -29.30 2.51
N ARG A 175 3.56 -29.50 3.63
CA ARG A 175 2.79 -30.75 3.89
C ARG A 175 1.71 -31.06 2.85
N HIS A 176 1.39 -30.15 1.94
CA HIS A 176 0.43 -30.32 0.86
C HIS A 176 1.10 -30.44 -0.52
N ASP A 177 2.41 -30.74 -0.53
CA ASP A 177 3.23 -30.87 -1.74
C ASP A 177 3.29 -29.59 -2.60
N ARG A 178 3.10 -28.39 -1.99
CA ARG A 178 3.21 -27.10 -2.67
C ARG A 178 4.56 -26.45 -2.34
N PRO A 179 5.16 -25.68 -3.27
CA PRO A 179 6.35 -24.89 -2.97
C PRO A 179 6.15 -24.03 -1.73
N THR A 180 7.13 -24.00 -0.85
CA THR A 180 7.09 -23.17 0.36
C THR A 180 7.30 -21.71 0.00
N GLU A 181 6.25 -20.92 0.23
CA GLU A 181 6.21 -19.47 -0.03
C GLU A 181 6.73 -18.71 1.18
N ALA A 182 7.62 -17.74 0.92
CA ALA A 182 8.19 -16.89 1.96
C ALA A 182 8.38 -15.44 1.46
N ARG A 183 8.76 -14.56 2.36
CA ARG A 183 9.18 -13.19 2.08
C ARG A 183 10.59 -12.97 2.58
N ALA A 184 11.46 -12.52 1.70
CA ALA A 184 12.78 -12.03 2.04
C ALA A 184 12.70 -10.52 2.34
N PHE A 185 13.37 -10.07 3.39
CA PHE A 185 13.42 -8.67 3.82
C PHE A 185 14.81 -8.10 3.60
N PHE A 186 14.88 -7.02 2.83
CA PHE A 186 16.12 -6.37 2.42
C PHE A 186 16.23 -4.96 2.98
N ARG A 187 17.46 -4.52 3.23
CA ARG A 187 17.79 -3.10 3.27
C ARG A 187 17.93 -2.57 1.84
N PRO A 188 17.68 -1.27 1.59
CA PRO A 188 17.75 -0.71 0.24
C PRO A 188 19.11 -0.87 -0.45
N ASP A 189 20.19 -0.90 0.31
CA ASP A 189 21.58 -1.04 -0.17
C ASP A 189 21.96 -2.49 -0.54
N GLU A 190 21.13 -3.47 -0.19
CA GLU A 190 21.36 -4.88 -0.52
C GLU A 190 20.73 -5.29 -1.88
N ILE A 191 19.91 -4.44 -2.46
CA ILE A 191 19.20 -4.70 -3.72
C ILE A 191 19.46 -3.59 -4.73
N ASN A 192 19.24 -3.89 -6.00
CA ASN A 192 19.33 -2.88 -7.05
C ASN A 192 17.93 -2.42 -7.47
N ILE A 193 17.61 -1.14 -7.23
CA ILE A 193 16.37 -0.52 -7.71
C ILE A 193 16.59 -0.07 -9.15
N VAL A 194 15.83 -0.66 -10.08
CA VAL A 194 15.92 -0.39 -11.53
C VAL A 194 15.05 0.81 -11.87
N ASP A 195 15.63 1.89 -12.38
CA ASP A 195 14.87 3.09 -12.76
C ASP A 195 14.07 2.88 -14.06
N ASN A 196 12.91 2.23 -13.96
CA ASN A 196 12.06 1.86 -15.09
C ASN A 196 10.58 2.30 -14.95
N TRP A 197 10.23 3.07 -13.92
CA TRP A 197 8.87 3.56 -13.77
C TRP A 197 8.63 4.87 -14.52
N HIS A 198 8.39 4.75 -15.85
CA HIS A 198 8.13 5.87 -16.76
C HIS A 198 6.71 5.74 -17.33
N THR A 199 5.72 6.19 -16.59
CA THR A 199 4.29 6.03 -16.89
C THR A 199 3.59 7.36 -17.10
N SER A 200 2.39 7.34 -17.67
CA SER A 200 1.52 8.50 -17.85
C SER A 200 0.74 8.87 -16.57
N GLY A 201 0.48 7.90 -15.69
CA GLY A 201 -0.24 8.09 -14.43
C GLY A 201 0.48 7.42 -13.25
N LEU A 202 0.14 7.81 -12.02
CA LEU A 202 0.78 7.34 -10.78
C LEU A 202 2.31 7.43 -10.80
N ARG A 203 2.86 8.44 -11.47
CA ARG A 203 4.30 8.63 -11.65
C ARG A 203 5.03 8.70 -10.31
N GLY A 204 4.47 9.46 -9.36
CA GLY A 204 5.03 9.65 -8.04
C GLY A 204 4.99 8.43 -7.12
N SER A 205 4.32 7.34 -7.53
CA SER A 205 4.40 6.09 -6.79
C SER A 205 5.78 5.43 -6.86
N GLY A 206 6.60 5.82 -7.87
CA GLY A 206 7.94 5.28 -8.07
C GLY A 206 7.96 3.76 -8.10
N SER A 207 6.96 3.14 -8.76
CA SER A 207 6.76 1.68 -8.75
C SER A 207 7.84 0.97 -9.58
N ASN A 208 9.10 1.29 -9.29
CA ASN A 208 10.26 0.71 -9.95
C ASN A 208 10.37 -0.80 -9.67
N SER A 209 11.01 -1.52 -10.59
CA SER A 209 11.46 -2.87 -10.30
C SER A 209 12.66 -2.84 -9.36
N TYR A 210 12.84 -3.89 -8.59
CA TYR A 210 14.09 -4.13 -7.87
C TYR A 210 14.55 -5.57 -8.04
N THR A 211 15.87 -5.78 -7.94
CA THR A 211 16.48 -7.09 -8.14
C THR A 211 17.43 -7.42 -6.99
N ALA A 212 17.45 -8.69 -6.61
CA ALA A 212 18.50 -9.29 -5.80
C ALA A 212 19.27 -10.27 -6.69
N GLN A 213 20.58 -10.25 -6.63
CA GLN A 213 21.45 -11.17 -7.32
C GLN A 213 22.50 -11.69 -6.34
N ASP A 214 22.38 -12.98 -6.02
CA ASP A 214 23.22 -13.69 -5.06
C ASP A 214 23.33 -12.96 -3.68
N VAL A 215 22.22 -12.33 -3.24
CA VAL A 215 22.18 -11.65 -1.94
C VAL A 215 22.06 -12.69 -0.84
N GLU A 216 23.01 -12.68 0.09
CA GLU A 216 22.99 -13.58 1.25
C GLU A 216 22.24 -12.96 2.42
N LEU A 217 21.22 -13.64 2.90
CA LEU A 217 20.42 -13.25 4.06
C LEU A 217 20.45 -14.34 5.13
N GLU A 218 20.57 -13.92 6.38
CA GLU A 218 20.39 -14.82 7.51
C GLU A 218 18.92 -15.25 7.60
N ASP A 219 18.70 -16.46 8.12
CA ASP A 219 17.39 -17.11 8.20
C ASP A 219 16.30 -16.22 8.84
N TYR A 220 16.67 -15.48 9.88
CA TYR A 220 15.71 -14.60 10.57
C TYR A 220 15.08 -13.53 9.68
N ARG A 221 15.67 -13.24 8.51
CA ARG A 221 15.16 -12.24 7.53
C ARG A 221 14.25 -12.84 6.46
N VAL A 222 13.95 -14.14 6.58
CA VAL A 222 13.07 -14.87 5.66
C VAL A 222 11.86 -15.39 6.42
N ALA A 223 10.69 -14.82 6.17
CA ALA A 223 9.44 -15.15 6.87
C ALA A 223 8.50 -15.95 5.98
N THR A 224 8.12 -17.17 6.39
CA THR A 224 7.20 -18.02 5.62
C THR A 224 5.73 -17.60 5.79
N VAL A 225 4.90 -17.90 4.80
CA VAL A 225 3.45 -17.70 4.92
C VAL A 225 2.85 -18.60 6.02
N GLU A 226 3.44 -19.77 6.25
CA GLU A 226 3.01 -20.65 7.34
C GLU A 226 3.31 -20.05 8.73
N ALA A 227 4.40 -19.32 8.89
CA ALA A 227 4.70 -18.60 10.13
C ALA A 227 3.62 -17.58 10.48
N LEU A 228 3.00 -16.91 9.50
CA LEU A 228 1.86 -16.03 9.74
C LEU A 228 0.65 -16.80 10.29
N ARG A 229 0.35 -17.96 9.72
CA ARG A 229 -0.77 -18.80 10.16
C ARG A 229 -0.57 -19.39 11.55
N SER A 230 0.69 -19.63 11.91
CA SER A 230 1.10 -20.18 13.21
C SER A 230 1.38 -19.10 14.27
N SER A 231 1.30 -17.83 13.88
CA SER A 231 1.52 -16.71 14.80
C SER A 231 0.43 -16.65 15.87
N PRO A 232 0.75 -16.30 17.12
CA PRO A 232 -0.25 -16.00 18.16
C PRO A 232 -1.24 -14.88 17.75
N LEU A 233 -0.87 -14.06 16.77
CA LEU A 233 -1.70 -12.96 16.26
C LEU A 233 -2.60 -13.37 15.07
N ALA A 234 -2.54 -14.64 14.63
CA ALA A 234 -3.31 -15.11 13.46
C ALA A 234 -4.85 -15.04 13.65
N ASP A 235 -5.30 -15.04 14.90
CA ASP A 235 -6.74 -14.96 15.24
C ASP A 235 -7.28 -13.52 15.34
N LEU A 236 -6.43 -12.50 15.14
CA LEU A 236 -6.90 -11.11 15.12
C LEU A 236 -7.86 -10.87 13.95
N PRO A 237 -8.88 -10.02 14.11
CA PRO A 237 -9.91 -9.79 13.09
C PRO A 237 -9.34 -9.50 11.70
N ILE A 238 -8.25 -8.71 11.59
CA ILE A 238 -7.62 -8.36 10.31
C ILE A 238 -7.04 -9.58 9.57
N TYR A 239 -6.66 -10.67 10.27
CA TYR A 239 -6.15 -11.92 9.67
C TYR A 239 -7.24 -12.95 9.39
N ARG A 240 -8.42 -12.80 10.00
CA ARG A 240 -9.63 -13.60 9.67
C ARG A 240 -10.33 -13.08 8.42
N PHE A 241 -10.23 -11.78 8.15
CA PHE A 241 -10.74 -11.21 6.92
C PHE A 241 -9.98 -11.79 5.70
N PRO A 242 -10.65 -12.04 4.55
CA PRO A 242 -10.00 -12.57 3.36
C PRO A 242 -8.77 -11.76 2.95
N ARG A 243 -7.57 -12.36 3.08
CA ARG A 243 -6.28 -11.66 2.88
C ARG A 243 -6.21 -10.88 1.58
N PHE A 244 -6.56 -11.52 0.44
CA PHE A 244 -6.51 -10.84 -0.84
C PHE A 244 -7.55 -9.72 -0.96
N GLY A 245 -8.70 -9.87 -0.32
CA GLY A 245 -9.69 -8.80 -0.19
C GLY A 245 -9.10 -7.62 0.56
N TYR A 246 -8.58 -7.84 1.78
CA TYR A 246 -7.98 -6.80 2.60
C TYR A 246 -6.86 -6.04 1.85
N LEU A 247 -5.99 -6.77 1.14
CA LEU A 247 -4.87 -6.17 0.40
C LEU A 247 -5.30 -5.48 -0.91
N ALA A 248 -6.47 -5.82 -1.49
CA ALA A 248 -6.90 -5.28 -2.78
C ALA A 248 -7.91 -4.11 -2.66
N LEU A 249 -8.65 -4.02 -1.55
CA LEU A 249 -9.66 -2.99 -1.34
C LEU A 249 -9.12 -1.56 -1.51
N PRO A 250 -7.91 -1.19 -1.05
CA PRO A 250 -7.38 0.15 -1.24
C PRO A 250 -7.25 0.55 -2.72
N ILE A 251 -7.08 -0.40 -3.65
CA ILE A 251 -7.02 -0.12 -5.09
C ILE A 251 -8.34 0.51 -5.56
N GLY A 252 -9.47 -0.08 -5.17
CA GLY A 252 -10.80 0.46 -5.46
C GLY A 252 -11.04 1.81 -4.79
N ALA A 253 -10.63 1.95 -3.53
CA ALA A 253 -10.76 3.20 -2.79
C ALA A 253 -9.95 4.34 -3.42
N ILE A 254 -8.70 4.08 -3.84
CA ILE A 254 -7.86 5.05 -4.56
C ILE A 254 -8.54 5.48 -5.86
N ALA A 255 -9.11 4.54 -6.61
CA ALA A 255 -9.86 4.87 -7.84
C ALA A 255 -11.06 5.77 -7.56
N LEU A 256 -11.82 5.52 -6.47
CA LEU A 256 -12.93 6.39 -6.04
C LEU A 256 -12.44 7.80 -5.69
N GLY A 257 -11.34 7.92 -4.94
CA GLY A 257 -10.75 9.21 -4.58
C GLY A 257 -10.26 10.00 -5.80
N MET A 258 -9.56 9.34 -6.72
CA MET A 258 -9.10 9.95 -7.98
C MET A 258 -10.29 10.38 -8.87
N ALA A 259 -11.36 9.58 -8.93
CA ALA A 259 -12.58 9.95 -9.65
C ALA A 259 -13.25 11.19 -9.04
N ARG A 260 -13.32 11.28 -7.70
CA ARG A 260 -13.82 12.47 -7.01
C ARG A 260 -12.96 13.70 -7.35
N ALA A 261 -11.66 13.60 -7.25
CA ALA A 261 -10.74 14.69 -7.59
C ALA A 261 -10.92 15.14 -9.05
N SER A 262 -11.10 14.21 -9.98
CA SER A 262 -11.32 14.50 -11.39
C SER A 262 -12.63 15.27 -11.64
N ILE A 263 -13.72 14.91 -10.94
CA ILE A 263 -14.99 15.63 -11.02
C ILE A 263 -14.84 17.05 -10.46
N ASP A 264 -14.17 17.20 -9.31
CA ASP A 264 -13.95 18.51 -8.67
C ASP A 264 -13.12 19.41 -9.58
N GLU A 265 -12.05 18.91 -10.18
CA GLU A 265 -11.23 19.66 -11.14
C GLU A 265 -12.00 20.03 -12.40
N ALA A 266 -12.81 19.12 -12.93
CA ALA A 266 -13.68 19.44 -14.08
C ALA A 266 -14.66 20.58 -13.79
N LEU A 267 -15.20 20.64 -12.57
CA LEU A 267 -16.06 21.74 -12.12
C LEU A 267 -15.30 23.06 -12.07
N VAL A 268 -14.08 23.08 -11.52
CA VAL A 268 -13.22 24.27 -11.47
C VAL A 268 -12.89 24.76 -12.88
N VAL A 269 -12.41 23.88 -13.75
CA VAL A 269 -12.06 24.22 -15.14
C VAL A 269 -13.27 24.72 -15.92
N ALA A 270 -14.46 24.15 -15.70
CA ALA A 270 -15.67 24.53 -16.43
C ALA A 270 -16.09 25.99 -16.22
N THR A 271 -15.78 26.57 -15.07
CA THR A 271 -16.14 27.97 -14.76
C THR A 271 -15.35 28.99 -15.59
N SER A 272 -14.11 28.68 -15.95
CA SER A 272 -13.20 29.57 -16.68
C SER A 272 -12.98 29.17 -18.14
N LYS A 273 -13.08 27.89 -18.49
CA LYS A 273 -12.80 27.38 -19.83
C LYS A 273 -13.90 27.74 -20.81
N THR A 274 -13.57 28.60 -21.80
CA THR A 274 -14.40 28.86 -22.97
C THR A 274 -13.80 28.12 -24.17
N PRO A 275 -14.49 27.14 -24.76
CA PRO A 275 -14.01 26.42 -25.93
C PRO A 275 -13.85 27.34 -27.15
N THR A 276 -12.85 27.04 -28.00
CA THR A 276 -12.61 27.77 -29.24
C THR A 276 -13.88 27.86 -30.10
N GLY A 277 -14.16 29.05 -30.59
CA GLY A 277 -15.36 29.32 -31.40
C GLY A 277 -16.67 29.41 -30.60
N SER A 278 -16.62 29.49 -29.27
CA SER A 278 -17.78 29.63 -28.39
C SER A 278 -17.74 30.94 -27.62
N GLY A 279 -18.91 31.56 -27.42
CA GLY A 279 -19.10 32.70 -26.51
C GLY A 279 -19.49 32.29 -25.08
N ARG A 280 -19.52 30.98 -24.73
CA ARG A 280 -19.98 30.49 -23.44
C ARG A 280 -18.96 29.54 -22.81
N THR A 281 -18.79 29.64 -21.48
CA THR A 281 -17.99 28.71 -20.72
C THR A 281 -18.58 27.29 -20.76
N LEU A 282 -17.77 26.27 -20.36
CA LEU A 282 -18.28 24.90 -20.21
C LEU A 282 -19.41 24.85 -19.19
N ALA A 283 -19.27 25.57 -18.06
CA ALA A 283 -20.30 25.65 -17.03
C ALA A 283 -21.64 26.21 -17.50
N ALA A 284 -21.68 26.96 -18.58
CA ALA A 284 -22.92 27.49 -19.16
C ALA A 284 -23.61 26.54 -20.17
N ARG A 285 -23.13 25.31 -20.34
CA ARG A 285 -23.62 24.34 -21.31
C ARG A 285 -24.44 23.23 -20.65
N PRO A 286 -25.73 23.03 -21.09
CA PRO A 286 -26.58 21.95 -20.55
C PRO A 286 -25.96 20.55 -20.68
N ALA A 287 -25.20 20.30 -21.76
CA ALA A 287 -24.50 19.01 -21.94
C ALA A 287 -23.48 18.75 -20.84
N PHE A 288 -22.69 19.77 -20.41
CA PHE A 288 -21.75 19.65 -19.32
C PHE A 288 -22.47 19.32 -17.99
N HIS A 289 -23.59 20.01 -17.71
CA HIS A 289 -24.37 19.74 -16.50
C HIS A 289 -24.88 18.31 -16.45
N ARG A 290 -25.35 17.78 -17.59
CA ARG A 290 -25.81 16.39 -17.66
C ARG A 290 -24.67 15.40 -17.42
N GLU A 291 -23.56 15.57 -18.11
CA GLU A 291 -22.42 14.62 -17.99
C GLU A 291 -21.83 14.63 -16.58
N ILE A 292 -21.65 15.81 -15.97
CA ILE A 292 -21.12 15.90 -14.61
C ILE A 292 -22.07 15.32 -13.57
N ALA A 293 -23.40 15.51 -13.75
CA ALA A 293 -24.40 14.93 -12.87
C ALA A 293 -24.44 13.40 -12.95
N VAL A 294 -24.29 12.83 -14.16
CA VAL A 294 -24.20 11.38 -14.36
C VAL A 294 -22.93 10.84 -13.72
N ALA A 295 -21.78 11.49 -13.93
CA ALA A 295 -20.51 11.09 -13.33
C ALA A 295 -20.56 11.10 -11.79
N ASP A 296 -21.08 12.18 -11.19
CA ASP A 296 -21.23 12.31 -9.75
C ASP A 296 -22.21 11.27 -9.17
N ALA A 297 -23.35 11.05 -9.82
CA ALA A 297 -24.33 10.05 -9.38
C ALA A 297 -23.74 8.62 -9.44
N SER A 298 -23.01 8.31 -10.53
CA SER A 298 -22.33 7.01 -10.69
C SER A 298 -21.25 6.78 -9.62
N LEU A 299 -20.45 7.80 -9.36
CA LEU A 299 -19.41 7.74 -8.32
C LEU A 299 -20.02 7.52 -6.93
N ARG A 300 -21.08 8.26 -6.58
CA ARG A 300 -21.78 8.08 -5.29
C ARG A 300 -22.39 6.70 -5.15
N ALA A 301 -22.98 6.17 -6.21
CA ALA A 301 -23.54 4.82 -6.21
C ALA A 301 -22.46 3.77 -6.02
N ALA A 302 -21.35 3.84 -6.78
CA ALA A 302 -20.22 2.94 -6.66
C ALA A 302 -19.61 2.99 -5.25
N ARG A 303 -19.39 4.20 -4.71
CA ARG A 303 -18.88 4.39 -3.35
C ARG A 303 -19.79 3.78 -2.28
N SER A 304 -21.10 3.98 -2.41
CA SER A 304 -22.07 3.45 -1.44
C SER A 304 -22.06 1.92 -1.40
N VAL A 305 -22.05 1.26 -2.56
CA VAL A 305 -21.97 -0.20 -2.65
C VAL A 305 -20.64 -0.70 -2.10
N PHE A 306 -19.53 -0.09 -2.53
CA PHE A 306 -18.18 -0.49 -2.10
C PHE A 306 -18.03 -0.53 -0.57
N TYR A 307 -18.45 0.53 0.12
CA TYR A 307 -18.33 0.58 1.58
C TYR A 307 -19.38 -0.25 2.32
N ALA A 308 -20.56 -0.43 1.72
CA ALA A 308 -21.58 -1.32 2.30
C ALA A 308 -21.10 -2.79 2.28
N ASP A 309 -20.51 -3.22 1.16
CA ASP A 309 -19.99 -4.59 1.00
C ASP A 309 -18.77 -4.84 1.90
N ILE A 310 -17.86 -3.86 2.04
CA ILE A 310 -16.74 -3.96 2.99
C ILE A 310 -17.25 -4.14 4.41
N GLN A 311 -18.23 -3.34 4.83
CA GLN A 311 -18.77 -3.41 6.18
C GLN A 311 -19.47 -4.75 6.41
N HIS A 312 -20.30 -5.18 5.46
CA HIS A 312 -20.98 -6.47 5.54
C HIS A 312 -19.99 -7.64 5.68
N ALA A 313 -18.95 -7.67 4.84
CA ALA A 313 -17.92 -8.72 4.91
C ALA A 313 -17.05 -8.66 6.18
N TRP A 314 -16.99 -7.50 6.84
CA TRP A 314 -16.27 -7.36 8.11
C TRP A 314 -17.09 -7.83 9.30
N ASP A 315 -18.41 -7.66 9.24
CA ASP A 315 -19.35 -8.01 10.33
C ASP A 315 -19.69 -9.52 10.35
N GLU A 316 -19.42 -10.27 9.26
CA GLU A 316 -19.55 -11.74 9.18
C GLU A 316 -18.33 -12.46 9.81
#